data_50f4f0e48381e9fed9420e5aa71a7709
#
_entry.id   50f4f0e48381e9fed9420e5aa71a7709
#
_cell.length_a   1.000
_cell.length_b   1.000
_cell.length_c   1.000
_cell.angle_alpha   90.00
_cell.angle_beta   90.00
_cell.angle_gamma   90.00
#
_symmetry.space_group_name_H-M   'P 1'
#
loop_
_entity.id
_entity.type
_entity.pdbx_description
1 polymer ?
#
loop_
_entity_poly.entity_id
_entity_poly.type
_entity_poly.pdbx_seq_one_letter_code
_entity_poly.pdbx_strand_id
1 'polypeptide(L)'
;MSSSRLNAIARQRRVLLLGGAALSLAAVLAPQAARAAAQAPDAWIDSLSQDVLQTIKSDKAMQAGDIDRIMRLVDEKIMPSVNFRRMTASAVGPGWRRASDAQRQRLEQEFKLLLVRTYAGALKQVKDQTIQIRPLSAAAASGNEITVRTLIQGGGADPVQLDYRLEKTSAGGWKIYDLNVMGVWLVANYRPQFSQQVNQNGIDGLIASLAERNKSNTAK
;
A
#
# COMPACT_ATOMS: atom_id res chain seq x y z
N MET A 1 -43.56 -92.64 6.98
CA MET A 1 -42.54 -93.68 6.80
C MET A 1 -41.22 -93.00 6.79
N SER A 2 -40.62 -93.20 7.85
CA SER A 2 -39.34 -93.88 8.12
C SER A 2 -38.13 -93.02 7.89
N SER A 3 -37.60 -92.71 8.90
CA SER A 3 -36.42 -93.18 9.66
C SER A 3 -35.20 -92.39 9.28
N SER A 4 -34.62 -91.87 10.14
CA SER A 4 -33.74 -92.21 11.29
C SER A 4 -32.31 -91.87 11.04
N ARG A 5 -31.81 -91.24 12.03
CA ARG A 5 -30.60 -91.50 12.83
C ARG A 5 -29.35 -90.78 12.31
N LEU A 6 -28.87 -89.94 13.18
CA LEU A 6 -27.92 -90.07 14.29
C LEU A 6 -26.45 -90.14 13.88
N ASN A 7 -25.79 -89.32 14.48
CA ASN A 7 -24.51 -89.35 15.25
C ASN A 7 -23.43 -88.53 14.59
N ALA A 8 -23.02 -87.58 15.23
CA ALA A 8 -22.19 -87.40 16.43
C ALA A 8 -20.68 -87.54 16.18
N ILE A 9 -20.02 -86.63 16.76
CA ILE A 9 -18.67 -86.64 17.32
C ILE A 9 -17.50 -86.22 16.37
N ALA A 10 -16.93 -85.24 16.65
CA ALA A 10 -15.57 -84.99 17.24
C ALA A 10 -14.80 -83.86 16.63
N ARG A 11 -14.57 -82.95 17.48
CA ARG A 11 -13.26 -82.28 17.74
C ARG A 11 -12.29 -82.18 16.62
N GLN A 12 -11.94 -80.94 16.24
CA GLN A 12 -10.62 -80.46 16.63
C GLN A 12 -10.41 -78.99 16.20
N ARG A 13 -9.92 -78.28 17.16
CA ARG A 13 -9.29 -76.94 17.14
C ARG A 13 -8.49 -76.68 15.83
N ARG A 14 -8.72 -75.51 15.22
CA ARG A 14 -7.64 -74.71 14.64
C ARG A 14 -8.07 -73.23 14.68
N VAL A 15 -7.37 -72.54 15.53
CA VAL A 15 -7.28 -71.09 15.57
C VAL A 15 -6.72 -70.62 14.24
N LEU A 16 -7.49 -69.77 13.53
CA LEU A 16 -7.00 -69.00 12.44
C LEU A 16 -7.28 -67.53 12.72
N LEU A 17 -6.16 -66.85 13.03
CA LEU A 17 -6.04 -65.44 13.12
C LEU A 17 -6.52 -64.75 11.86
N LEU A 18 -7.62 -64.10 11.92
CA LEU A 18 -8.02 -63.13 10.90
C LEU A 18 -7.53 -61.76 11.33
N GLY A 19 -6.36 -61.39 10.81
CA GLY A 19 -5.83 -60.06 10.90
C GLY A 19 -6.74 -59.10 10.12
N GLY A 20 -7.51 -58.31 10.84
CA GLY A 20 -8.25 -57.20 10.29
C GLY A 20 -7.28 -56.12 9.84
N ALA A 21 -7.14 -55.95 8.53
CA ALA A 21 -6.45 -54.78 7.94
C ALA A 21 -7.36 -53.57 8.14
N ALA A 22 -7.14 -52.84 9.23
CA ALA A 22 -7.66 -51.49 9.41
C ALA A 22 -6.92 -50.58 8.43
N LEU A 23 -7.51 -50.27 7.28
CA LEU A 23 -7.09 -49.17 6.40
C LEU A 23 -7.37 -47.88 7.17
N SER A 24 -6.33 -47.38 7.85
CA SER A 24 -6.32 -46.02 8.40
C SER A 24 -6.19 -45.04 7.21
N LEU A 25 -7.30 -44.48 6.82
CA LEU A 25 -7.35 -43.33 5.89
C LEU A 25 -6.80 -42.12 6.68
N ALA A 26 -5.46 -41.97 6.69
CA ALA A 26 -4.84 -40.73 7.15
C ALA A 26 -5.17 -39.65 6.12
N ALA A 27 -6.23 -38.91 6.38
CA ALA A 27 -6.50 -37.65 5.70
C ALA A 27 -5.34 -36.71 6.02
N VAL A 28 -4.44 -36.56 5.07
CA VAL A 28 -3.39 -35.55 5.08
C VAL A 28 -4.11 -34.21 4.96
N LEU A 29 -4.42 -33.61 6.11
CA LEU A 29 -4.75 -32.19 6.19
C LEU A 29 -3.48 -31.42 5.81
N ALA A 30 -3.28 -31.23 4.50
CA ALA A 30 -2.33 -30.22 4.04
C ALA A 30 -2.79 -28.88 4.62
N PRO A 31 -1.93 -28.14 5.35
CA PRO A 31 -2.27 -26.78 5.72
C PRO A 31 -2.45 -26.02 4.40
N GLN A 32 -3.69 -25.75 4.03
CA GLN A 32 -3.97 -24.70 3.07
C GLN A 32 -3.49 -23.42 3.76
N ALA A 33 -2.24 -23.04 3.44
CA ALA A 33 -1.78 -21.69 3.71
C ALA A 33 -2.82 -20.79 3.02
N ALA A 34 -3.77 -20.29 3.81
CA ALA A 34 -4.70 -19.27 3.38
C ALA A 34 -3.81 -18.12 2.89
N ARG A 35 -3.57 -18.05 1.57
CA ARG A 35 -3.08 -16.83 0.96
C ARG A 35 -4.12 -15.81 1.35
N ALA A 36 -3.78 -14.97 2.32
CA ALA A 36 -4.58 -13.80 2.64
C ALA A 36 -4.82 -13.12 1.30
N ALA A 37 -6.06 -13.18 0.81
CA ALA A 37 -6.41 -12.55 -0.44
C ALA A 37 -5.99 -11.10 -0.30
N ALA A 38 -5.12 -10.62 -1.21
CA ALA A 38 -4.67 -9.25 -1.16
C ALA A 38 -5.92 -8.36 -1.12
N GLN A 39 -5.99 -7.47 -0.13
CA GLN A 39 -7.12 -6.56 0.04
C GLN A 39 -7.39 -5.85 -1.29
N ALA A 40 -8.66 -5.69 -1.65
CA ALA A 40 -9.05 -4.94 -2.83
C ALA A 40 -8.45 -3.51 -2.76
N PRO A 41 -7.95 -2.99 -3.88
CA PRO A 41 -7.15 -1.75 -3.86
C PRO A 41 -7.90 -0.52 -3.36
N ASP A 42 -9.18 -0.43 -3.65
CA ASP A 42 -10.07 0.63 -3.14
C ASP A 42 -10.31 0.50 -1.63
N ALA A 43 -10.57 -0.70 -1.13
CA ALA A 43 -10.68 -0.96 0.30
C ALA A 43 -9.34 -0.74 1.04
N TRP A 44 -8.21 -1.02 0.40
CA TRP A 44 -6.89 -0.76 0.96
C TRP A 44 -6.62 0.74 1.08
N ILE A 45 -6.94 1.54 0.05
CA ILE A 45 -6.83 3.01 0.10
C ILE A 45 -7.80 3.58 1.13
N ASP A 46 -9.02 3.05 1.23
CA ASP A 46 -9.98 3.49 2.25
C ASP A 46 -9.38 3.33 3.66
N SER A 47 -8.92 2.14 3.99
CA SER A 47 -8.31 1.86 5.29
C SER A 47 -7.12 2.76 5.60
N LEU A 48 -6.20 2.94 4.64
CA LEU A 48 -5.05 3.82 4.79
C LEU A 48 -5.47 5.28 5.01
N SER A 49 -6.40 5.75 4.19
CA SER A 49 -6.85 7.14 4.22
C SER A 49 -7.62 7.48 5.49
N GLN A 50 -8.47 6.56 5.97
CA GLN A 50 -9.18 6.72 7.24
C GLN A 50 -8.21 6.75 8.44
N ASP A 51 -7.21 5.86 8.47
CA ASP A 51 -6.21 5.84 9.55
C ASP A 51 -5.39 7.14 9.58
N VAL A 52 -4.93 7.62 8.42
CA VAL A 52 -4.19 8.89 8.31
C VAL A 52 -5.08 10.06 8.74
N LEU A 53 -6.31 10.14 8.23
CA LEU A 53 -7.24 11.22 8.57
C LEU A 53 -7.56 11.25 10.07
N GLN A 54 -7.82 10.09 10.67
CA GLN A 54 -8.07 9.98 12.10
C GLN A 54 -6.86 10.40 12.94
N THR A 55 -5.65 10.04 12.52
CA THR A 55 -4.42 10.48 13.19
C THR A 55 -4.27 12.00 13.15
N ILE A 56 -4.52 12.63 12.00
CA ILE A 56 -4.48 14.10 11.87
C ILE A 56 -5.54 14.76 12.76
N LYS A 57 -6.78 14.25 12.76
CA LYS A 57 -7.87 14.78 13.59
C LYS A 57 -7.57 14.72 15.09
N SER A 58 -6.83 13.71 15.54
CA SER A 58 -6.47 13.54 16.95
C SER A 58 -5.25 14.34 17.40
N ASP A 59 -4.47 14.91 16.48
CA ASP A 59 -3.23 15.63 16.80
C ASP A 59 -3.32 17.13 16.45
N LYS A 60 -3.50 17.95 17.48
CA LYS A 60 -3.60 19.41 17.34
C LYS A 60 -2.31 20.07 16.81
N ALA A 61 -1.14 19.49 17.09
CA ALA A 61 0.12 20.02 16.58
C ALA A 61 0.23 19.81 15.06
N MET A 62 -0.20 18.64 14.54
CA MET A 62 -0.30 18.41 13.09
C MET A 62 -1.28 19.40 12.44
N GLN A 63 -2.44 19.63 13.05
CA GLN A 63 -3.42 20.62 12.57
C GLN A 63 -2.87 22.07 12.64
N ALA A 64 -1.96 22.36 13.57
CA ALA A 64 -1.25 23.64 13.61
C ALA A 64 -0.12 23.75 12.56
N GLY A 65 0.20 22.65 11.87
CA GLY A 65 1.22 22.61 10.81
C GLY A 65 2.63 22.30 11.31
N ASP A 66 2.76 21.63 12.47
CA ASP A 66 4.05 21.14 12.98
C ASP A 66 4.66 20.14 12.00
N ILE A 67 5.70 20.59 11.29
CA ILE A 67 6.37 19.83 10.22
C ILE A 67 6.99 18.55 10.77
N ASP A 68 7.58 18.56 11.95
CA ASP A 68 8.24 17.39 12.52
C ASP A 68 7.22 16.30 12.89
N ARG A 69 6.06 16.72 13.40
CA ARG A 69 4.93 15.80 13.64
C ARG A 69 4.38 15.21 12.35
N ILE A 70 4.20 16.05 11.33
CA ILE A 70 3.72 15.62 10.01
C ILE A 70 4.74 14.68 9.36
N MET A 71 6.03 14.96 9.45
CA MET A 71 7.09 14.09 8.93
C MET A 71 7.06 12.71 9.60
N ARG A 72 6.87 12.63 10.92
CA ARG A 72 6.72 11.34 11.62
C ARG A 72 5.50 10.57 11.12
N LEU A 73 4.34 11.21 10.99
CA LEU A 73 3.15 10.57 10.40
C LEU A 73 3.44 10.02 9.00
N VAL A 74 4.10 10.82 8.16
CA VAL A 74 4.47 10.42 6.79
C VAL A 74 5.38 9.20 6.83
N ASP A 75 6.44 9.21 7.65
CA ASP A 75 7.42 8.13 7.72
C ASP A 75 6.82 6.83 8.29
N GLU A 76 5.98 6.93 9.31
CA GLU A 76 5.42 5.77 10.01
C GLU A 76 4.20 5.16 9.30
N LYS A 77 3.31 5.98 8.73
CA LYS A 77 2.03 5.51 8.17
C LYS A 77 1.94 5.57 6.64
N ILE A 78 2.53 6.58 6.02
CA ILE A 78 2.38 6.79 4.57
C ILE A 78 3.50 6.10 3.79
N MET A 79 4.77 6.33 4.14
CA MET A 79 5.92 5.80 3.40
C MET A 79 5.93 4.27 3.26
N PRO A 80 5.50 3.46 4.26
CA PRO A 80 5.35 2.02 4.09
C PRO A 80 4.39 1.61 2.97
N SER A 81 3.45 2.48 2.62
CA SER A 81 2.43 2.27 1.57
C SER A 81 2.82 2.87 0.21
N VAL A 82 3.95 3.58 0.12
CA VAL A 82 4.37 4.30 -1.10
C VAL A 82 5.63 3.70 -1.69
N ASN A 83 5.69 3.54 -3.02
CA ASN A 83 6.94 3.36 -3.74
C ASN A 83 7.53 4.74 -4.08
N PHE A 84 8.07 5.40 -3.05
CA PHE A 84 8.56 6.76 -3.19
C PHE A 84 9.78 6.86 -4.09
N ARG A 85 10.60 5.80 -4.15
CA ARG A 85 11.73 5.69 -5.10
C ARG A 85 11.23 5.75 -6.55
N ARG A 86 10.18 5.02 -6.90
CA ARG A 86 9.55 5.09 -8.23
C ARG A 86 8.97 6.48 -8.50
N MET A 87 8.27 7.07 -7.54
CA MET A 87 7.71 8.43 -7.67
C MET A 87 8.81 9.45 -7.95
N THR A 88 9.88 9.45 -7.16
CA THR A 88 11.03 10.36 -7.33
C THR A 88 11.74 10.12 -8.66
N ALA A 89 12.00 8.85 -9.01
CA ALA A 89 12.62 8.48 -10.28
C ALA A 89 11.82 9.01 -11.49
N SER A 90 10.49 8.90 -11.41
CA SER A 90 9.59 9.37 -12.46
C SER A 90 9.58 10.90 -12.57
N ALA A 91 9.68 11.62 -11.46
CA ALA A 91 9.76 13.07 -11.42
C ALA A 91 11.12 13.59 -11.93
N VAL A 92 12.22 12.94 -11.58
CA VAL A 92 13.59 13.29 -12.06
C VAL A 92 13.77 12.93 -13.53
N GLY A 93 13.09 11.87 -14.00
CA GLY A 93 13.17 11.43 -15.40
C GLY A 93 14.51 10.78 -15.77
N PRO A 94 15.02 10.99 -17.01
CA PRO A 94 16.23 10.31 -17.50
C PRO A 94 17.48 10.52 -16.64
N GLY A 95 17.56 11.65 -15.92
CA GLY A 95 18.66 11.97 -15.01
C GLY A 95 18.81 10.95 -13.87
N TRP A 96 17.71 10.33 -13.44
CA TRP A 96 17.72 9.32 -12.39
C TRP A 96 18.67 8.15 -12.62
N ARG A 97 18.80 7.69 -13.89
CA ARG A 97 19.69 6.58 -14.24
C ARG A 97 21.17 6.93 -14.05
N ARG A 98 21.53 8.21 -14.16
CA ARG A 98 22.90 8.70 -13.99
C ARG A 98 23.24 9.09 -12.56
N ALA A 99 22.24 9.19 -11.68
CA ALA A 99 22.42 9.51 -10.27
C ALA A 99 23.05 8.33 -9.52
N SER A 100 24.03 8.62 -8.66
CA SER A 100 24.56 7.66 -7.67
C SER A 100 23.50 7.29 -6.64
N ASP A 101 23.73 6.22 -5.89
CA ASP A 101 22.76 5.83 -4.84
C ASP A 101 22.66 6.89 -3.74
N ALA A 102 23.75 7.56 -3.39
CA ALA A 102 23.73 8.68 -2.44
C ALA A 102 22.90 9.85 -2.96
N GLN A 103 23.05 10.21 -4.24
CA GLN A 103 22.23 11.26 -4.87
C GLN A 103 20.76 10.86 -4.94
N ARG A 104 20.44 9.61 -5.26
CA ARG A 104 19.05 9.10 -5.26
C ARG A 104 18.42 9.21 -3.88
N GLN A 105 19.11 8.77 -2.84
CA GLN A 105 18.64 8.90 -1.45
C GLN A 105 18.41 10.36 -1.06
N ARG A 106 19.35 11.26 -1.45
CA ARG A 106 19.20 12.68 -1.15
C ARG A 106 18.02 13.31 -1.91
N LEU A 107 17.81 12.95 -3.17
CA LEU A 107 16.65 13.38 -3.96
C LEU A 107 15.33 12.92 -3.31
N GLU A 108 15.26 11.66 -2.86
CA GLU A 108 14.09 11.14 -2.15
C GLU A 108 13.82 11.93 -0.86
N GLN A 109 14.85 12.22 -0.07
CA GLN A 109 14.72 13.00 1.18
C GLN A 109 14.23 14.42 0.91
N GLU A 110 14.88 15.13 -0.01
CA GLU A 110 14.52 16.54 -0.31
C GLU A 110 13.14 16.63 -0.97
N PHE A 111 12.78 15.69 -1.85
CA PHE A 111 11.47 15.70 -2.48
C PHE A 111 10.35 15.37 -1.49
N LYS A 112 10.56 14.41 -0.58
CA LYS A 112 9.61 14.12 0.50
C LYS A 112 9.37 15.36 1.36
N LEU A 113 10.44 16.03 1.81
CA LEU A 113 10.34 17.23 2.61
C LEU A 113 9.62 18.36 1.87
N LEU A 114 9.91 18.55 0.57
CA LEU A 114 9.22 19.52 -0.27
C LEU A 114 7.72 19.27 -0.32
N LEU A 115 7.30 18.01 -0.53
CA LEU A 115 5.88 17.66 -0.57
C LEU A 115 5.20 17.91 0.78
N VAL A 116 5.82 17.48 1.88
CA VAL A 116 5.27 17.72 3.24
C VAL A 116 5.08 19.22 3.46
N ARG A 117 6.08 20.05 3.21
CA ARG A 117 5.99 21.50 3.42
C ARG A 117 4.99 22.18 2.50
N THR A 118 4.87 21.70 1.26
CA THR A 118 3.91 22.25 0.30
C THR A 118 2.47 21.99 0.75
N TYR A 119 2.20 20.82 1.31
CA TYR A 119 0.82 20.41 1.63
C TYR A 119 0.47 20.49 3.12
N ALA A 120 1.43 20.76 4.02
CA ALA A 120 1.17 20.87 5.46
C ALA A 120 0.09 21.89 5.81
N GLY A 121 0.03 22.99 5.06
CA GLY A 121 -1.00 24.04 5.26
C GLY A 121 -2.44 23.53 5.08
N ALA A 122 -2.66 22.54 4.24
CA ALA A 122 -3.99 21.94 4.05
C ALA A 122 -4.48 21.20 5.31
N LEU A 123 -3.56 20.72 6.15
CA LEU A 123 -3.91 20.00 7.39
C LEU A 123 -4.55 20.93 8.44
N LYS A 124 -4.29 22.23 8.37
CA LYS A 124 -4.93 23.24 9.23
C LYS A 124 -6.45 23.33 9.04
N GLN A 125 -6.93 22.85 7.89
CA GLN A 125 -8.35 22.86 7.56
C GLN A 125 -9.06 21.55 7.91
N VAL A 126 -8.31 20.56 8.42
CA VAL A 126 -8.89 19.26 8.80
C VAL A 126 -9.71 19.41 10.08
N LYS A 127 -11.00 19.11 10.01
CA LYS A 127 -11.99 19.15 11.11
C LYS A 127 -12.80 17.86 11.11
N ASP A 128 -13.94 17.88 10.44
CA ASP A 128 -14.95 16.83 10.35
C ASP A 128 -15.01 16.17 8.95
N GLN A 129 -13.98 16.41 8.13
CA GLN A 129 -13.92 15.82 6.78
C GLN A 129 -14.05 14.31 6.82
N THR A 130 -14.66 13.77 5.78
CA THR A 130 -14.78 12.35 5.48
C THR A 130 -14.15 12.05 4.13
N ILE A 131 -13.74 10.82 3.91
CA ILE A 131 -13.19 10.38 2.64
C ILE A 131 -14.19 9.44 2.00
N GLN A 132 -14.56 9.72 0.76
CA GLN A 132 -15.38 8.85 -0.07
C GLN A 132 -14.52 8.21 -1.14
N ILE A 133 -14.53 6.89 -1.19
CA ILE A 133 -13.86 6.12 -2.24
C ILE A 133 -14.85 5.89 -3.37
N ARG A 134 -14.44 6.13 -4.61
CA ARG A 134 -15.21 5.73 -5.78
C ARG A 134 -14.95 4.25 -6.06
N PRO A 135 -15.98 3.38 -6.02
CA PRO A 135 -15.80 1.95 -6.25
C PRO A 135 -15.16 1.67 -7.61
N LEU A 136 -14.25 0.70 -7.62
CA LEU A 136 -13.65 0.20 -8.86
C LEU A 136 -14.55 -0.85 -9.51
N SER A 137 -14.66 -0.80 -10.83
CA SER A 137 -15.22 -1.95 -11.56
C SER A 137 -14.25 -3.14 -11.46
N ALA A 138 -14.75 -4.36 -11.57
CA ALA A 138 -13.93 -5.58 -11.57
C ALA A 138 -12.82 -5.53 -12.63
N ALA A 139 -13.12 -5.02 -13.82
CA ALA A 139 -12.13 -4.83 -14.88
C ALA A 139 -11.04 -3.83 -14.50
N ALA A 140 -11.39 -2.71 -13.87
CA ALA A 140 -10.41 -1.72 -13.40
C ALA A 140 -9.53 -2.26 -12.26
N ALA A 141 -10.08 -3.12 -11.40
CA ALA A 141 -9.36 -3.70 -10.27
C ALA A 141 -8.41 -4.85 -10.66
N SER A 142 -8.51 -5.42 -11.86
CA SER A 142 -7.72 -6.56 -12.30
C SER A 142 -6.32 -6.21 -12.83
N GLY A 143 -6.01 -4.92 -13.04
CA GLY A 143 -4.75 -4.46 -13.58
C GLY A 143 -3.59 -4.56 -12.58
N ASN A 144 -2.36 -4.54 -13.10
CA ASN A 144 -1.16 -4.40 -12.28
C ASN A 144 -0.90 -2.94 -11.87
N GLU A 145 -1.46 -2.00 -12.60
CA GLU A 145 -1.48 -0.57 -12.29
C GLU A 145 -2.91 -0.07 -12.39
N ILE A 146 -3.36 0.60 -11.35
CA ILE A 146 -4.74 1.07 -11.23
C ILE A 146 -4.80 2.47 -10.64
N THR A 147 -5.91 3.16 -10.86
CA THR A 147 -6.19 4.46 -10.23
C THR A 147 -7.39 4.32 -9.32
N VAL A 148 -7.19 4.56 -8.02
CA VAL A 148 -8.26 4.73 -7.04
C VAL A 148 -8.58 6.21 -6.92
N ARG A 149 -9.86 6.55 -7.09
CA ARG A 149 -10.33 7.94 -6.99
C ARG A 149 -11.04 8.16 -5.68
N THR A 150 -10.71 9.27 -5.02
CA THR A 150 -11.33 9.64 -3.75
C THR A 150 -11.77 11.10 -3.73
N LEU A 151 -12.69 11.40 -2.83
CA LEU A 151 -13.18 12.74 -2.60
C LEU A 151 -13.22 12.99 -1.10
N ILE A 152 -12.48 14.01 -0.64
CA ILE A 152 -12.50 14.47 0.74
C ILE A 152 -13.59 15.53 0.85
N GLN A 153 -14.56 15.33 1.73
CA GLN A 153 -15.73 16.21 1.90
C GLN A 153 -15.92 16.57 3.37
N GLY A 154 -16.57 17.71 3.63
CA GLY A 154 -16.91 18.19 4.97
C GLY A 154 -16.11 19.43 5.37
N GLY A 155 -16.29 19.89 6.61
CA GLY A 155 -15.61 21.07 7.13
C GLY A 155 -16.09 22.40 6.57
N GLY A 156 -17.20 22.41 5.79
CA GLY A 156 -17.73 23.63 5.17
C GLY A 156 -16.89 24.17 4.01
N ALA A 157 -15.92 23.38 3.52
CA ALA A 157 -15.09 23.70 2.35
C ALA A 157 -15.51 22.91 1.12
N ASP A 158 -15.07 23.34 -0.05
CA ASP A 158 -15.28 22.62 -1.30
C ASP A 158 -14.64 21.23 -1.22
N PRO A 159 -15.26 20.20 -1.85
CA PRO A 159 -14.69 18.87 -1.89
C PRO A 159 -13.31 18.84 -2.57
N VAL A 160 -12.36 18.14 -1.94
CA VAL A 160 -11.00 17.99 -2.46
C VAL A 160 -10.84 16.62 -3.10
N GLN A 161 -10.54 16.61 -4.40
CA GLN A 161 -10.17 15.39 -5.12
C GLN A 161 -8.75 14.96 -4.71
N LEU A 162 -8.61 13.70 -4.29
CA LEU A 162 -7.32 13.06 -4.00
C LEU A 162 -7.33 11.67 -4.62
N ASP A 163 -6.63 11.49 -5.75
CA ASP A 163 -6.57 10.20 -6.43
C ASP A 163 -5.18 9.57 -6.29
N TYR A 164 -5.15 8.25 -6.37
CA TYR A 164 -3.95 7.45 -6.14
C TYR A 164 -3.67 6.56 -7.34
N ARG A 165 -2.45 6.60 -7.89
CA ARG A 165 -1.96 5.55 -8.80
C ARG A 165 -1.27 4.49 -7.98
N LEU A 166 -1.73 3.26 -8.15
CA LEU A 166 -1.24 2.08 -7.44
C LEU A 166 -0.55 1.13 -8.39
N GLU A 167 0.49 0.47 -7.92
CA GLU A 167 1.11 -0.68 -8.56
C GLU A 167 0.99 -1.92 -7.68
N LYS A 168 0.81 -3.07 -8.32
CA LYS A 168 0.81 -4.36 -7.64
C LYS A 168 2.23 -4.79 -7.34
N THR A 169 2.49 -5.20 -6.10
CA THR A 169 3.80 -5.72 -5.70
C THR A 169 3.94 -7.20 -6.05
N SER A 170 5.18 -7.70 -6.13
CA SER A 170 5.45 -9.13 -6.31
C SER A 170 4.86 -10.01 -5.20
N ALA A 171 4.70 -9.46 -3.99
CA ALA A 171 4.05 -10.14 -2.86
C ALA A 171 2.51 -10.11 -2.94
N GLY A 172 1.92 -9.49 -3.97
CA GLY A 172 0.47 -9.44 -4.19
C GLY A 172 -0.24 -8.27 -3.52
N GLY A 173 0.46 -7.40 -2.77
CA GLY A 173 -0.09 -6.16 -2.20
C GLY A 173 0.00 -4.98 -3.16
N TRP A 174 -0.30 -3.78 -2.65
CA TRP A 174 -0.30 -2.54 -3.41
C TRP A 174 0.70 -1.53 -2.88
N LYS A 175 1.22 -0.67 -3.76
CA LYS A 175 2.02 0.52 -3.43
C LYS A 175 1.52 1.71 -4.22
N ILE A 176 1.45 2.87 -3.58
CA ILE A 176 1.18 4.15 -4.25
C ILE A 176 2.46 4.60 -4.96
N TYR A 177 2.37 4.99 -6.24
CA TYR A 177 3.52 5.53 -6.96
C TYR A 177 3.30 6.94 -7.54
N ASP A 178 2.07 7.47 -7.47
CA ASP A 178 1.73 8.86 -7.81
C ASP A 178 0.45 9.29 -7.11
N LEU A 179 0.31 10.59 -6.87
CA LEU A 179 -0.86 11.22 -6.26
C LEU A 179 -1.39 12.33 -7.16
N ASN A 180 -2.70 12.43 -7.26
CA ASN A 180 -3.41 13.57 -7.85
C ASN A 180 -4.04 14.39 -6.73
N VAL A 181 -3.68 15.66 -6.63
CA VAL A 181 -4.26 16.60 -5.69
C VAL A 181 -5.00 17.67 -6.49
N MET A 182 -6.32 17.72 -6.35
CA MET A 182 -7.17 18.72 -7.03
C MET A 182 -6.94 18.77 -8.56
N GLY A 183 -6.85 17.61 -9.22
CA GLY A 183 -6.64 17.50 -10.67
C GLY A 183 -5.18 17.50 -11.11
N VAL A 184 -4.22 17.74 -10.22
CA VAL A 184 -2.79 17.82 -10.54
C VAL A 184 -2.05 16.58 -10.07
N TRP A 185 -1.52 15.78 -11.00
CA TRP A 185 -0.65 14.65 -10.70
C TRP A 185 0.75 15.14 -10.30
N LEU A 186 1.25 14.71 -9.13
CA LEU A 186 2.51 15.21 -8.57
C LEU A 186 3.71 14.95 -9.49
N VAL A 187 3.84 13.73 -10.02
CA VAL A 187 4.94 13.39 -10.93
C VAL A 187 4.90 14.28 -12.18
N ALA A 188 3.73 14.44 -12.78
CA ALA A 188 3.59 15.27 -13.99
C ALA A 188 3.89 16.76 -13.71
N ASN A 189 3.53 17.25 -12.52
CA ASN A 189 3.78 18.63 -12.11
C ASN A 189 5.27 18.93 -11.85
N TYR A 190 5.97 18.02 -11.17
CA TYR A 190 7.37 18.25 -10.83
C TYR A 190 8.36 17.88 -11.94
N ARG A 191 8.00 16.97 -12.85
CA ARG A 191 8.90 16.46 -13.87
C ARG A 191 9.50 17.53 -14.79
N PRO A 192 8.77 18.51 -15.33
CA PRO A 192 9.36 19.56 -16.16
C PRO A 192 10.41 20.38 -15.40
N GLN A 193 10.09 20.79 -14.16
CA GLN A 193 10.97 21.58 -13.31
C GLN A 193 12.25 20.80 -12.96
N PHE A 194 12.13 19.53 -12.54
CA PHE A 194 13.28 18.70 -12.19
C PHE A 194 14.14 18.38 -13.40
N SER A 195 13.52 18.06 -14.55
CA SER A 195 14.26 17.82 -15.79
C SER A 195 15.03 19.05 -16.25
N GLN A 196 14.44 20.23 -16.14
CA GLN A 196 15.11 21.49 -16.44
C GLN A 196 16.34 21.71 -15.53
N GLN A 197 16.18 21.54 -14.22
CA GLN A 197 17.26 21.67 -13.26
C GLN A 197 18.39 20.66 -13.52
N VAL A 198 18.04 19.41 -13.79
CA VAL A 198 19.03 18.37 -14.12
C VAL A 198 19.79 18.71 -15.40
N ASN A 199 19.11 19.23 -16.42
CA ASN A 199 19.76 19.61 -17.69
C ASN A 199 20.70 20.81 -17.55
N GLN A 200 20.35 21.76 -16.67
CA GLN A 200 21.15 22.98 -16.48
C GLN A 200 22.29 22.79 -15.48
N ASN A 201 22.05 22.11 -14.39
CA ASN A 201 22.91 22.09 -13.21
C ASN A 201 23.28 20.66 -12.73
N GLY A 202 22.88 19.62 -13.46
CA GLY A 202 23.11 18.24 -13.08
C GLY A 202 22.25 17.80 -11.88
N ILE A 203 22.52 16.59 -11.41
CA ILE A 203 21.80 16.00 -10.27
C ILE A 203 22.06 16.77 -8.97
N ASP A 204 23.31 17.16 -8.72
CA ASP A 204 23.67 17.91 -7.51
C ASP A 204 23.02 19.31 -7.51
N GLY A 205 22.88 19.93 -8.68
CA GLY A 205 22.16 21.18 -8.83
C GLY A 205 20.68 21.06 -8.51
N LEU A 206 20.02 19.96 -8.91
CA LEU A 206 18.65 19.67 -8.50
C LEU A 206 18.55 19.47 -6.98
N ILE A 207 19.46 18.69 -6.38
CA ILE A 207 19.49 18.46 -4.91
C ILE A 207 19.64 19.80 -4.18
N ALA A 208 20.58 20.65 -4.59
CA ALA A 208 20.81 21.96 -4.00
C ALA A 208 19.58 22.86 -4.11
N SER A 209 18.94 22.89 -5.28
CA SER A 209 17.71 23.66 -5.51
C SER A 209 16.55 23.21 -4.61
N LEU A 210 16.36 21.89 -4.44
CA LEU A 210 15.35 21.34 -3.55
C LEU A 210 15.63 21.69 -2.09
N ALA A 211 16.89 21.55 -1.64
CA ALA A 211 17.30 21.87 -0.29
C ALA A 211 17.08 23.37 0.03
N GLU A 212 17.39 24.26 -0.90
CA GLU A 212 17.17 25.70 -0.74
C GLU A 212 15.67 26.04 -0.67
N ARG A 213 14.87 25.47 -1.55
CA ARG A 213 13.41 25.61 -1.51
C ARG A 213 12.80 25.09 -0.20
N ASN A 214 13.36 24.01 0.32
CA ASN A 214 12.94 23.47 1.61
C ASN A 214 13.29 24.42 2.77
N LYS A 215 14.42 25.12 2.73
CA LYS A 215 14.76 26.14 3.73
C LYS A 215 13.83 27.36 3.64
N SER A 216 13.58 27.85 2.44
CA SER A 216 12.71 29.02 2.25
C SER A 216 11.25 28.78 2.65
N ASN A 217 10.74 27.55 2.51
CA ASN A 217 9.42 27.16 2.96
C ASN A 217 9.30 27.03 4.50
N THR A 218 10.38 27.14 5.26
CA THR A 218 10.37 27.15 6.74
C THR A 218 10.06 28.54 7.29
N ALA A 219 10.23 29.57 6.49
CA ALA A 219 10.10 30.97 6.92
C ALA A 219 8.69 31.57 6.76
N LYS A 220 7.70 30.76 6.35
CA LYS A 220 6.28 31.13 6.22
C LYS A 220 5.42 30.35 7.19
#